data_168f2631d712f6e16e25c4f84de0cdf2
#
_entry.id   168f2631d712f6e16e25c4f84de0cdf2
#
_cell.length_a   1.000
_cell.length_b   1.000
_cell.length_c   1.000
_cell.angle_alpha   90.00
_cell.angle_beta   90.00
_cell.angle_gamma   90.00
#
_symmetry.space_group_name_H-M   'P 1'
#
loop_
_entity.id
_entity.type
_entity.pdbx_description
1 polymer ?
#
loop_
_entity_poly.entity_id
_entity_poly.type
_entity_poly.pdbx_seq_one_letter_code
_entity_poly.pdbx_strand_id
1 'polypeptide(L)'
;RPFCQKNSGSPDANGICRNCVACMAGMYIFAQAIVFGKIFPYNKTVSFKLVQLRTSIGKEKFPMITINMLSRADSVKGQGVLSAYQEQVKLVKEELADEFLCYENRNAFCDIMHYHTINPEFYAMRQLSPGRSVSVGYVHFLPETLDKSLKLPDHIRDVFYRYVIRFYKSMDYLVTVNPYFIGELEKYGISREKVTYIPNFVSEEQFYPLPPEEKAALREKYGIPEGKFIVFCAGQLQRRKGFFDYIELARRMPDVLFLWAGSFAFGLISDGHDEIKAILENPPENFRLLGLVERERMNELYNLTDLMLLPSFEELFPMTILEAMNSHTPILLRDLDIY
;
A
#
# COMPACT_ATOMS: atom_id res chain seq x y z
N ARG A 1 29.31 -3.17 -10.71
CA ARG A 1 30.09 -4.10 -11.58
C ARG A 1 30.45 -5.48 -10.98
N PRO A 2 30.06 -5.95 -9.78
CA PRO A 2 30.43 -7.29 -9.33
C PRO A 2 29.36 -8.38 -9.53
N PHE A 3 28.17 -8.11 -10.04
CA PHE A 3 27.07 -9.10 -10.02
C PHE A 3 26.92 -9.99 -11.26
N CYS A 4 27.66 -9.75 -12.34
CA CYS A 4 27.47 -10.46 -13.62
C CYS A 4 28.57 -11.49 -13.95
N GLN A 5 29.35 -11.97 -12.99
CA GLN A 5 30.51 -12.84 -13.29
C GLN A 5 30.32 -14.35 -13.19
N LYS A 6 29.11 -14.85 -12.92
CA LYS A 6 28.87 -16.32 -12.93
C LYS A 6 27.58 -16.68 -13.69
N ASN A 7 27.77 -17.25 -14.85
CA ASN A 7 26.85 -17.93 -15.77
C ASN A 7 26.21 -17.09 -16.90
N SER A 8 26.79 -17.36 -18.10
CA SER A 8 26.19 -17.28 -19.45
C SER A 8 25.81 -15.93 -20.03
N GLY A 9 26.53 -15.56 -21.05
CA GLY A 9 26.25 -14.45 -21.96
C GLY A 9 27.18 -13.25 -21.75
N SER A 10 27.91 -12.86 -22.80
CA SER A 10 28.69 -11.63 -22.78
C SER A 10 27.76 -10.41 -22.59
N PRO A 11 28.12 -9.48 -21.72
CA PRO A 11 27.36 -8.22 -21.58
C PRO A 11 27.39 -7.44 -22.91
N ASP A 12 26.31 -6.74 -23.23
CA ASP A 12 26.26 -5.80 -24.33
C ASP A 12 27.24 -4.61 -24.10
N ALA A 13 27.38 -3.75 -25.11
CA ALA A 13 28.28 -2.58 -25.05
C ALA A 13 28.05 -1.65 -23.84
N ASN A 14 26.91 -1.81 -23.13
CA ASN A 14 26.53 -1.05 -21.94
C ASN A 14 26.69 -1.85 -20.63
N GLY A 15 27.20 -3.08 -20.69
CA GLY A 15 27.44 -3.92 -19.49
C GLY A 15 26.19 -4.60 -18.92
N ILE A 16 25.09 -4.71 -19.67
CA ILE A 16 23.84 -5.33 -19.26
C ILE A 16 23.80 -6.78 -19.78
N CYS A 17 23.79 -7.74 -18.87
CA CYS A 17 23.58 -9.14 -19.20
C CYS A 17 22.08 -9.41 -19.31
N ARG A 18 21.54 -9.46 -20.52
CA ARG A 18 20.11 -9.57 -20.83
C ARG A 18 19.48 -10.91 -20.41
N ASN A 19 20.30 -11.92 -20.13
CA ASN A 19 19.86 -13.23 -19.65
C ASN A 19 20.06 -13.42 -18.13
N CYS A 20 20.43 -12.37 -17.41
CA CYS A 20 20.61 -12.43 -15.96
C CYS A 20 19.30 -12.04 -15.26
N VAL A 21 18.73 -12.96 -14.51
CA VAL A 21 17.47 -12.79 -13.76
C VAL A 21 17.54 -11.62 -12.78
N ALA A 22 18.72 -11.33 -12.21
CA ALA A 22 18.94 -10.17 -11.37
C ALA A 22 18.81 -8.83 -12.13
N CYS A 23 19.23 -8.80 -13.42
CA CYS A 23 19.05 -7.64 -14.29
C CYS A 23 17.56 -7.43 -14.62
N MET A 24 16.81 -8.53 -14.85
CA MET A 24 15.37 -8.47 -15.13
C MET A 24 14.56 -7.94 -13.93
N ALA A 25 14.91 -8.36 -12.72
CA ALA A 25 14.25 -7.81 -11.51
C ALA A 25 14.57 -6.35 -11.25
N GLY A 26 15.83 -5.96 -11.48
CA GLY A 26 16.23 -4.56 -11.46
C GLY A 26 15.45 -3.73 -12.48
N MET A 27 15.23 -4.25 -13.70
CA MET A 27 14.40 -3.61 -14.73
C MET A 27 12.94 -3.49 -14.30
N TYR A 28 12.35 -4.51 -13.68
CA TYR A 28 10.97 -4.50 -13.20
C TYR A 28 10.75 -3.46 -12.10
N ILE A 29 11.55 -3.51 -11.03
CA ILE A 29 11.47 -2.56 -9.91
C ILE A 29 11.69 -1.13 -10.43
N PHE A 30 12.61 -0.97 -11.38
CA PHE A 30 12.93 0.29 -12.00
C PHE A 30 11.84 0.76 -12.97
N ALA A 31 11.22 -0.14 -13.75
CA ALA A 31 10.08 0.15 -14.60
C ALA A 31 8.87 0.63 -13.77
N GLN A 32 8.57 -0.03 -12.65
CA GLN A 32 7.53 0.46 -11.72
C GLN A 32 7.85 1.87 -11.19
N ALA A 33 9.09 2.12 -10.77
CA ALA A 33 9.50 3.43 -10.28
C ALA A 33 9.41 4.54 -11.34
N ILE A 34 9.48 4.19 -12.66
CA ILE A 34 9.35 5.16 -13.76
C ILE A 34 7.93 5.47 -14.10
N VAL A 35 7.11 4.45 -14.22
CA VAL A 35 5.69 4.66 -14.43
C VAL A 35 5.17 5.54 -13.32
N PHE A 36 5.61 5.28 -12.07
CA PHE A 36 5.36 6.17 -10.95
C PHE A 36 5.89 7.60 -11.18
N GLY A 37 7.11 7.77 -11.69
CA GLY A 37 7.69 9.07 -12.01
C GLY A 37 7.01 9.82 -13.17
N LYS A 38 6.29 9.11 -14.07
CA LYS A 38 5.45 9.72 -15.12
C LYS A 38 4.11 10.22 -14.56
N ILE A 39 3.53 9.47 -13.62
CA ILE A 39 2.29 9.84 -12.92
C ILE A 39 2.54 11.01 -11.97
N PHE A 40 3.74 11.09 -11.35
CA PHE A 40 4.14 12.14 -10.42
C PHE A 40 5.42 12.85 -10.89
N PRO A 41 5.33 13.94 -11.68
CA PRO A 41 6.47 14.58 -12.35
C PRO A 41 7.52 15.24 -11.42
N TYR A 42 7.35 15.17 -10.11
CA TYR A 42 8.28 15.81 -9.14
C TYR A 42 9.62 15.09 -8.96
N ASN A 43 9.81 13.87 -9.49
CA ASN A 43 11.06 13.12 -9.31
C ASN A 43 11.89 13.07 -10.60
N LYS A 44 12.48 14.19 -10.99
CA LYS A 44 13.26 14.37 -12.24
C LYS A 44 14.50 13.47 -12.36
N THR A 45 15.02 12.92 -11.28
CA THR A 45 16.31 12.19 -11.28
C THR A 45 16.18 10.76 -11.79
N VAL A 46 15.02 10.12 -11.62
CA VAL A 46 14.75 8.73 -12.06
C VAL A 46 14.41 8.68 -13.55
N SER A 47 13.73 9.70 -14.07
CA SER A 47 13.26 9.77 -15.45
C SER A 47 14.39 9.83 -16.49
N PHE A 48 15.52 10.48 -16.18
CA PHE A 48 16.56 10.78 -17.19
C PHE A 48 17.42 9.57 -17.60
N LYS A 49 17.72 8.64 -16.69
CA LYS A 49 18.58 7.48 -16.99
C LYS A 49 17.90 6.41 -17.87
N LEU A 50 16.60 6.38 -17.90
CA LEU A 50 15.83 5.37 -18.62
C LEU A 50 15.37 5.75 -20.01
N VAL A 51 15.14 7.02 -20.25
CA VAL A 51 14.97 7.51 -21.63
C VAL A 51 16.22 7.17 -22.43
N GLN A 52 17.41 7.27 -21.82
CA GLN A 52 18.67 6.88 -22.49
C GLN A 52 18.82 5.35 -22.68
N LEU A 53 18.28 4.52 -21.79
CA LEU A 53 18.30 3.06 -21.96
C LEU A 53 17.31 2.59 -23.05
N ARG A 54 16.10 3.19 -23.13
CA ARG A 54 15.13 2.89 -24.18
C ARG A 54 15.59 3.23 -25.60
N THR A 55 16.36 4.29 -25.77
CA THR A 55 16.86 4.74 -27.09
C THR A 55 18.05 3.90 -27.58
N SER A 56 18.73 3.18 -26.71
CA SER A 56 19.91 2.35 -27.08
C SER A 56 19.56 0.90 -27.42
N ILE A 57 18.32 0.44 -27.16
CA ILE A 57 17.91 -0.95 -27.36
C ILE A 57 17.03 -1.00 -28.61
N GLY A 58 17.57 -1.49 -29.70
CA GLY A 58 16.83 -1.70 -30.96
C GLY A 58 15.63 -2.62 -30.78
N LYS A 59 14.63 -2.51 -31.67
CA LYS A 59 13.34 -3.22 -31.69
C LYS A 59 13.45 -4.76 -31.92
N GLU A 60 14.29 -5.46 -31.22
CA GLU A 60 14.24 -6.93 -31.20
C GLU A 60 13.14 -7.39 -30.22
N LYS A 61 12.24 -8.25 -30.68
CA LYS A 61 11.22 -8.89 -29.82
C LYS A 61 11.90 -9.84 -28.83
N PHE A 62 12.08 -9.36 -27.59
CA PHE A 62 12.49 -10.23 -26.49
C PHE A 62 11.31 -11.06 -25.98
N PRO A 63 11.54 -12.27 -25.43
CA PRO A 63 10.49 -12.98 -24.72
C PRO A 63 9.98 -12.13 -23.57
N MET A 64 8.65 -12.05 -23.42
CA MET A 64 8.02 -11.29 -22.32
C MET A 64 8.43 -11.90 -20.98
N ILE A 65 8.83 -11.06 -20.03
CA ILE A 65 9.17 -11.47 -18.67
C ILE A 65 7.86 -11.77 -17.93
N THR A 66 7.77 -12.93 -17.32
CA THR A 66 6.59 -13.34 -16.56
C THR A 66 6.68 -12.89 -15.10
N ILE A 67 5.60 -12.30 -14.57
CA ILE A 67 5.50 -11.87 -13.18
C ILE A 67 4.30 -12.54 -12.53
N ASN A 68 4.48 -13.07 -11.33
CA ASN A 68 3.39 -13.55 -10.49
C ASN A 68 3.24 -12.62 -9.26
N MET A 69 2.18 -11.82 -9.25
CA MET A 69 1.81 -10.93 -8.15
C MET A 69 1.03 -11.73 -7.10
N LEU A 70 1.62 -11.95 -5.93
CA LEU A 70 1.11 -12.85 -4.89
C LEU A 70 0.60 -12.07 -3.69
N SER A 71 -0.68 -12.22 -3.35
CA SER A 71 -1.31 -11.58 -2.22
C SER A 71 -2.46 -12.42 -1.64
N ARG A 72 -2.65 -12.35 -0.32
CA ARG A 72 -3.83 -12.82 0.41
C ARG A 72 -4.49 -11.67 1.16
N ALA A 73 -4.26 -10.44 0.70
CA ALA A 73 -4.85 -9.26 1.35
C ALA A 73 -6.39 -9.23 1.25
N ASP A 74 -6.98 -9.96 0.30
CA ASP A 74 -8.42 -10.19 0.15
C ASP A 74 -9.05 -10.94 1.34
N SER A 75 -8.24 -11.70 2.09
CA SER A 75 -8.71 -12.43 3.29
C SER A 75 -9.10 -11.52 4.46
N VAL A 76 -8.66 -10.25 4.47
CA VAL A 76 -8.97 -9.27 5.51
C VAL A 76 -9.51 -7.99 4.87
N LYS A 77 -10.81 -7.78 4.98
CA LYS A 77 -11.50 -6.62 4.43
C LYS A 77 -11.10 -5.31 5.11
N GLY A 78 -11.12 -4.21 4.37
CA GLY A 78 -10.87 -2.86 4.93
C GLY A 78 -9.40 -2.57 5.25
N GLN A 79 -8.46 -3.26 4.61
CA GLN A 79 -7.03 -2.98 4.71
C GLN A 79 -6.50 -2.27 3.47
N GLY A 80 -5.70 -1.22 3.67
CA GLY A 80 -5.02 -0.50 2.59
C GLY A 80 -4.05 -1.35 1.76
N VAL A 81 -3.59 -2.49 2.30
CA VAL A 81 -2.72 -3.44 1.58
C VAL A 81 -3.41 -4.01 0.34
N LEU A 82 -4.71 -4.35 0.41
CA LEU A 82 -5.46 -4.83 -0.74
C LEU A 82 -5.56 -3.75 -1.81
N SER A 83 -5.90 -2.53 -1.43
CA SER A 83 -5.99 -1.40 -2.36
C SER A 83 -4.65 -1.12 -3.03
N ALA A 84 -3.56 -1.06 -2.27
CA ALA A 84 -2.20 -0.87 -2.80
C ALA A 84 -1.79 -2.01 -3.76
N TYR A 85 -2.14 -3.25 -3.44
CA TYR A 85 -1.91 -4.40 -4.32
C TYR A 85 -2.67 -4.26 -5.65
N GLN A 86 -3.96 -3.94 -5.60
CA GLN A 86 -4.80 -3.80 -6.79
C GLN A 86 -4.31 -2.68 -7.71
N GLU A 87 -3.93 -1.53 -7.16
CA GLU A 87 -3.34 -0.43 -7.94
C GLU A 87 -2.04 -0.86 -8.62
N GLN A 88 -1.17 -1.60 -7.93
CA GLN A 88 0.07 -2.08 -8.53
C GLN A 88 -0.15 -3.14 -9.61
N VAL A 89 -1.10 -4.06 -9.42
CA VAL A 89 -1.47 -5.04 -10.45
C VAL A 89 -2.00 -4.32 -11.70
N LYS A 90 -2.90 -3.34 -11.52
CA LYS A 90 -3.44 -2.51 -12.60
C LYS A 90 -2.30 -1.82 -13.35
N LEU A 91 -1.41 -1.13 -12.63
CA LEU A 91 -0.26 -0.45 -13.22
C LEU A 91 0.61 -1.36 -14.08
N VAL A 92 0.95 -2.55 -13.57
CA VAL A 92 1.80 -3.51 -14.31
C VAL A 92 1.10 -4.01 -15.56
N LYS A 93 -0.20 -4.28 -15.49
CA LYS A 93 -1.00 -4.77 -16.63
C LYS A 93 -1.24 -3.71 -17.70
N GLU A 94 -1.38 -2.45 -17.31
CA GLU A 94 -1.70 -1.35 -18.24
C GLU A 94 -0.43 -0.69 -18.79
N GLU A 95 0.49 -0.28 -17.92
CA GLU A 95 1.64 0.53 -18.30
C GLU A 95 2.88 -0.29 -18.69
N LEU A 96 2.95 -1.55 -18.28
CA LEU A 96 4.10 -2.43 -18.53
C LEU A 96 3.73 -3.66 -19.36
N ALA A 97 2.56 -3.69 -20.01
CA ALA A 97 2.07 -4.81 -20.80
C ALA A 97 2.97 -5.20 -21.97
N ASP A 98 3.73 -4.26 -22.52
CA ASP A 98 4.66 -4.51 -23.64
C ASP A 98 5.94 -5.27 -23.21
N GLU A 99 6.26 -5.26 -21.90
CA GLU A 99 7.50 -5.80 -21.36
C GLU A 99 7.27 -7.00 -20.46
N PHE A 100 6.10 -7.04 -19.77
CA PHE A 100 5.80 -8.02 -18.74
C PHE A 100 4.43 -8.67 -18.91
N LEU A 101 4.40 -9.99 -18.71
CA LEU A 101 3.16 -10.76 -18.62
C LEU A 101 2.82 -10.99 -17.14
N CYS A 102 1.81 -10.26 -16.65
CA CYS A 102 1.42 -10.26 -15.25
C CYS A 102 0.35 -11.32 -14.96
N TYR A 103 0.65 -12.19 -14.00
CA TYR A 103 -0.29 -13.14 -13.39
C TYR A 103 -0.59 -12.73 -11.94
N GLU A 104 -1.77 -13.12 -11.45
CA GLU A 104 -2.18 -12.92 -10.08
C GLU A 104 -2.38 -14.27 -9.39
N ASN A 105 -1.75 -14.47 -8.24
CA ASN A 105 -1.91 -15.65 -7.38
C ASN A 105 -1.83 -17.00 -8.12
N ARG A 106 -1.06 -17.06 -9.20
CA ARG A 106 -0.88 -18.28 -9.97
C ARG A 106 -0.06 -19.30 -9.17
N ASN A 107 -0.53 -20.54 -9.12
CA ASN A 107 0.22 -21.64 -8.49
C ASN A 107 1.32 -22.17 -9.44
N ALA A 108 2.22 -21.30 -9.86
CA ALA A 108 3.36 -21.62 -10.70
C ALA A 108 4.48 -20.58 -10.50
N PHE A 109 5.73 -21.01 -10.70
CA PHE A 109 6.86 -20.10 -10.71
C PHE A 109 6.93 -19.32 -12.03
N CYS A 110 7.21 -18.03 -11.91
CA CYS A 110 7.46 -17.09 -12.99
C CYS A 110 8.90 -16.57 -12.88
N ASP A 111 9.33 -15.76 -13.85
CA ASP A 111 10.66 -15.14 -13.81
C ASP A 111 10.78 -14.22 -12.59
N ILE A 112 9.71 -13.52 -12.25
CA ILE A 112 9.60 -12.68 -11.05
C ILE A 112 8.43 -13.17 -10.20
N MET A 113 8.70 -13.41 -8.92
CA MET A 113 7.72 -13.72 -7.88
C MET A 113 7.61 -12.53 -6.95
N HIS A 114 6.51 -11.77 -7.02
CA HIS A 114 6.31 -10.56 -6.26
C HIS A 114 5.32 -10.78 -5.12
N TYR A 115 5.82 -10.80 -3.90
CA TYR A 115 5.08 -11.15 -2.68
C TYR A 115 4.59 -9.88 -1.97
N HIS A 116 3.28 -9.65 -1.99
CA HIS A 116 2.63 -8.51 -1.31
C HIS A 116 2.17 -8.82 0.12
N THR A 117 2.06 -10.11 0.47
CA THR A 117 1.76 -10.55 1.83
C THR A 117 2.73 -11.64 2.27
N ILE A 118 2.84 -11.84 3.60
CA ILE A 118 3.85 -12.71 4.21
C ILE A 118 3.31 -14.08 4.61
N ASN A 119 2.30 -14.60 3.91
CA ASN A 119 1.66 -15.86 4.25
C ASN A 119 2.65 -17.03 4.25
N PRO A 120 2.49 -18.03 5.13
CA PRO A 120 3.41 -19.17 5.23
C PRO A 120 3.58 -19.95 3.92
N GLU A 121 2.51 -20.09 3.14
CA GLU A 121 2.56 -20.72 1.82
C GLU A 121 3.49 -19.97 0.85
N PHE A 122 3.53 -18.64 0.94
CA PHE A 122 4.44 -17.82 0.13
C PHE A 122 5.90 -17.96 0.58
N TYR A 123 6.11 -18.12 1.89
CA TYR A 123 7.44 -18.44 2.40
C TYR A 123 7.92 -19.81 1.92
N ALA A 124 7.06 -20.83 1.97
CA ALA A 124 7.36 -22.15 1.43
C ALA A 124 7.64 -22.09 -0.10
N MET A 125 6.81 -21.36 -0.85
CA MET A 125 7.02 -21.14 -2.28
C MET A 125 8.37 -20.46 -2.56
N ARG A 126 8.77 -19.46 -1.75
CA ARG A 126 10.10 -18.84 -1.86
C ARG A 126 11.24 -19.83 -1.62
N GLN A 127 11.12 -20.72 -0.62
CA GLN A 127 12.16 -21.72 -0.34
C GLN A 127 12.30 -22.77 -1.46
N LEU A 128 11.20 -23.05 -2.16
CA LEU A 128 11.15 -23.99 -3.29
C LEU A 128 11.42 -23.32 -4.64
N SER A 129 11.60 -22.01 -4.66
CA SER A 129 11.79 -21.25 -5.89
C SER A 129 13.06 -21.70 -6.62
N PRO A 130 12.97 -21.99 -7.92
CA PRO A 130 14.14 -22.25 -8.75
C PRO A 130 15.12 -21.08 -8.70
N GLY A 131 16.43 -21.36 -8.76
CA GLY A 131 17.46 -20.31 -8.73
C GLY A 131 17.40 -19.30 -9.90
N ARG A 132 16.54 -19.54 -10.87
CA ARG A 132 16.25 -18.63 -11.99
C ARG A 132 15.09 -17.66 -11.77
N SER A 133 14.26 -17.87 -10.73
CA SER A 133 13.20 -16.93 -10.36
C SER A 133 13.72 -15.90 -9.37
N VAL A 134 13.41 -14.62 -9.58
CA VAL A 134 13.69 -13.54 -8.63
C VAL A 134 12.52 -13.33 -7.70
N SER A 135 12.80 -13.21 -6.43
CA SER A 135 11.79 -12.95 -5.39
C SER A 135 11.86 -11.50 -4.95
N VAL A 136 10.76 -10.79 -5.12
CA VAL A 136 10.55 -9.41 -4.66
C VAL A 136 9.53 -9.42 -3.54
N GLY A 137 9.87 -8.89 -2.37
CA GLY A 137 8.96 -8.77 -1.25
C GLY A 137 8.49 -7.33 -1.07
N TYR A 138 7.20 -7.13 -0.81
CA TYR A 138 6.65 -5.82 -0.53
C TYR A 138 6.50 -5.62 0.98
N VAL A 139 7.15 -4.58 1.52
CA VAL A 139 7.14 -4.28 2.96
C VAL A 139 5.98 -3.34 3.26
N HIS A 140 4.84 -3.91 3.61
CA HIS A 140 3.66 -3.17 4.03
C HIS A 140 3.61 -2.89 5.52
N PHE A 141 4.45 -3.55 6.33
CA PHE A 141 4.54 -3.37 7.77
C PHE A 141 5.85 -3.93 8.32
N LEU A 142 6.21 -3.48 9.51
CA LEU A 142 7.30 -4.00 10.32
C LEU A 142 6.76 -4.51 11.65
N PRO A 143 7.53 -5.33 12.41
CA PRO A 143 7.12 -5.79 13.73
C PRO A 143 6.58 -4.68 14.64
N GLU A 144 7.25 -3.55 14.70
CA GLU A 144 6.91 -2.41 15.57
C GLU A 144 5.55 -1.80 15.22
N THR A 145 5.18 -1.82 13.93
CA THR A 145 3.89 -1.28 13.48
C THR A 145 2.72 -2.21 13.76
N LEU A 146 2.99 -3.47 14.10
CA LEU A 146 2.00 -4.46 14.47
C LEU A 146 1.74 -4.51 15.98
N ASP A 147 2.70 -4.13 16.81
CA ASP A 147 2.59 -4.15 18.27
C ASP A 147 1.34 -3.44 18.80
N LYS A 148 0.97 -2.35 18.14
CA LYS A 148 -0.19 -1.53 18.50
C LYS A 148 -1.46 -1.88 17.71
N SER A 149 -1.41 -2.93 16.90
CA SER A 149 -2.55 -3.37 16.08
C SER A 149 -3.20 -4.66 16.57
N LEU A 150 -2.42 -5.53 17.22
CA LEU A 150 -2.80 -6.89 17.59
C LEU A 150 -2.46 -7.18 19.05
N LYS A 151 -3.44 -7.63 19.82
CA LYS A 151 -3.23 -8.18 21.18
C LYS A 151 -2.78 -9.64 21.09
N LEU A 152 -1.50 -9.87 20.88
CA LEU A 152 -0.92 -11.21 20.88
C LEU A 152 -0.17 -11.47 22.20
N PRO A 153 -0.24 -12.70 22.75
CA PRO A 153 0.65 -13.13 23.84
C PRO A 153 2.12 -12.98 23.43
N ASP A 154 2.99 -12.54 24.36
CA ASP A 154 4.37 -12.16 24.06
C ASP A 154 5.15 -13.25 23.31
N HIS A 155 5.03 -14.51 23.73
CA HIS A 155 5.72 -15.63 23.07
C HIS A 155 5.26 -15.88 21.63
N ILE A 156 3.97 -15.65 21.31
CA ILE A 156 3.42 -15.77 19.96
C ILE A 156 3.90 -14.58 19.13
N ARG A 157 3.86 -13.38 19.69
CA ARG A 157 4.33 -12.15 19.07
C ARG A 157 5.79 -12.27 18.64
N ASP A 158 6.69 -12.72 19.54
CA ASP A 158 8.11 -12.86 19.26
C ASP A 158 8.42 -13.89 18.17
N VAL A 159 7.68 -15.00 18.13
CA VAL A 159 7.77 -15.99 17.05
C VAL A 159 7.33 -15.39 15.72
N PHE A 160 6.21 -14.67 15.75
CA PHE A 160 5.66 -14.03 14.56
C PHE A 160 6.62 -12.95 14.01
N TYR A 161 7.19 -12.09 14.86
CA TYR A 161 8.12 -11.05 14.43
C TYR A 161 9.40 -11.61 13.83
N ARG A 162 9.95 -12.67 14.46
CA ARG A 162 11.09 -13.40 13.88
C ARG A 162 10.74 -14.00 12.51
N TYR A 163 9.52 -14.48 12.35
CA TYR A 163 9.04 -14.99 11.06
C TYR A 163 8.96 -13.86 10.01
N VAL A 164 8.36 -12.70 10.33
CA VAL A 164 8.28 -11.54 9.43
C VAL A 164 9.66 -11.15 8.91
N ILE A 165 10.61 -10.97 9.81
CA ILE A 165 11.98 -10.59 9.43
C ILE A 165 12.69 -11.68 8.63
N ARG A 166 12.47 -12.96 8.98
CA ARG A 166 13.02 -14.08 8.20
C ARG A 166 12.43 -14.12 6.79
N PHE A 167 11.14 -13.82 6.64
CA PHE A 167 10.48 -13.73 5.33
C PHE A 167 11.17 -12.64 4.49
N TYR A 168 11.30 -11.41 4.99
CA TYR A 168 11.94 -10.32 4.27
C TYR A 168 13.42 -10.61 3.94
N LYS A 169 14.17 -11.19 4.87
CA LYS A 169 15.57 -11.61 4.61
C LYS A 169 15.70 -12.63 3.50
N SER A 170 14.69 -13.47 3.29
CA SER A 170 14.70 -14.51 2.25
C SER A 170 14.51 -13.97 0.84
N MET A 171 14.02 -12.74 0.69
CA MET A 171 13.80 -12.10 -0.62
C MET A 171 15.11 -11.65 -1.26
N ASP A 172 15.16 -11.66 -2.58
CA ASP A 172 16.30 -11.12 -3.33
C ASP A 172 16.28 -9.60 -3.32
N TYR A 173 15.07 -9.00 -3.46
CA TYR A 173 14.82 -7.56 -3.37
C TYR A 173 13.59 -7.27 -2.51
N LEU A 174 13.56 -6.07 -1.95
CA LEU A 174 12.41 -5.55 -1.20
C LEU A 174 11.96 -4.22 -1.77
N VAL A 175 10.65 -4.02 -1.80
CA VAL A 175 10.02 -2.72 -2.06
C VAL A 175 9.39 -2.23 -0.77
N THR A 176 9.56 -0.96 -0.45
CA THR A 176 8.89 -0.31 0.68
C THR A 176 8.12 0.91 0.22
N VAL A 177 6.99 1.18 0.87
CA VAL A 177 6.12 2.34 0.58
C VAL A 177 6.58 3.61 1.30
N ASN A 178 7.53 3.50 2.22
CA ASN A 178 8.04 4.63 3.00
C ASN A 178 9.55 4.54 3.15
N PRO A 179 10.30 5.61 2.82
CA PRO A 179 11.77 5.63 2.92
C PRO A 179 12.28 5.44 4.35
N TYR A 180 11.49 5.81 5.37
CA TYR A 180 11.81 5.58 6.78
C TYR A 180 12.12 4.10 7.06
N PHE A 181 11.40 3.16 6.42
CA PHE A 181 11.61 1.73 6.62
C PHE A 181 12.93 1.19 6.09
N ILE A 182 13.60 1.91 5.21
CA ILE A 182 14.93 1.49 4.76
C ILE A 182 15.88 1.43 5.96
N GLY A 183 15.88 2.47 6.80
CA GLY A 183 16.68 2.50 8.01
C GLY A 183 16.26 1.47 9.07
N GLU A 184 14.97 1.23 9.21
CA GLU A 184 14.45 0.20 10.14
C GLU A 184 14.84 -1.22 9.67
N LEU A 185 14.76 -1.52 8.39
CA LEU A 185 15.18 -2.80 7.81
C LEU A 185 16.69 -3.03 7.97
N GLU A 186 17.51 -1.97 7.89
CA GLU A 186 18.95 -2.05 8.17
C GLU A 186 19.25 -2.50 9.61
N LYS A 187 18.47 -2.05 10.60
CA LYS A 187 18.62 -2.50 12.01
C LYS A 187 18.40 -4.02 12.15
N TYR A 188 17.58 -4.61 11.30
CA TYR A 188 17.39 -6.06 11.20
C TYR A 188 18.47 -6.78 10.37
N GLY A 189 19.46 -6.06 9.85
CA GLY A 189 20.56 -6.64 9.05
C GLY A 189 20.13 -6.94 7.59
N ILE A 190 19.17 -6.20 7.06
CA ILE A 190 18.81 -6.20 5.63
C ILE A 190 19.56 -5.06 4.96
N SER A 191 20.38 -5.37 3.95
CA SER A 191 21.18 -4.35 3.25
C SER A 191 20.29 -3.34 2.54
N ARG A 192 20.60 -2.04 2.68
CA ARG A 192 19.96 -0.93 1.99
C ARG A 192 19.88 -1.12 0.47
N GLU A 193 20.90 -1.74 -0.12
CA GLU A 193 20.97 -2.01 -1.55
C GLU A 193 19.88 -2.97 -2.06
N LYS A 194 19.30 -3.77 -1.15
CA LYS A 194 18.18 -4.67 -1.47
C LYS A 194 16.84 -3.98 -1.42
N VAL A 195 16.73 -2.77 -0.87
CA VAL A 195 15.47 -2.11 -0.57
C VAL A 195 15.27 -0.92 -1.50
N THR A 196 14.18 -0.92 -2.24
CA THR A 196 13.78 0.19 -3.11
C THR A 196 12.51 0.84 -2.57
N TYR A 197 12.50 2.17 -2.51
CA TYR A 197 11.32 2.94 -2.16
C TYR A 197 10.45 3.14 -3.40
N ILE A 198 9.22 2.65 -3.34
CA ILE A 198 8.16 2.92 -4.33
C ILE A 198 6.92 3.32 -3.53
N PRO A 199 6.51 4.59 -3.53
CA PRO A 199 5.35 5.04 -2.77
C PRO A 199 4.06 4.42 -3.29
N ASN A 200 3.02 4.39 -2.45
CA ASN A 200 1.68 4.09 -2.90
C ASN A 200 1.16 5.19 -3.83
N PHE A 201 0.19 4.85 -4.65
CA PHE A 201 -0.54 5.79 -5.50
C PHE A 201 -2.00 5.37 -5.57
N VAL A 202 -2.85 6.25 -6.06
CA VAL A 202 -4.26 5.98 -6.36
C VAL A 202 -4.59 6.51 -7.75
N SER A 203 -5.50 5.83 -8.45
CA SER A 203 -5.94 6.21 -9.79
C SER A 203 -6.81 7.47 -9.74
N GLU A 204 -6.52 8.45 -10.61
CA GLU A 204 -7.36 9.61 -10.84
C GLU A 204 -8.70 9.26 -11.48
N GLU A 205 -8.84 8.07 -12.06
CA GLU A 205 -10.12 7.56 -12.57
C GLU A 205 -11.05 7.10 -11.44
N GLN A 206 -10.52 6.73 -10.28
CA GLN A 206 -11.29 6.25 -9.14
C GLN A 206 -11.54 7.35 -8.11
N PHE A 207 -10.57 8.24 -7.92
CA PHE A 207 -10.64 9.34 -6.96
C PHE A 207 -10.38 10.65 -7.67
N TYR A 208 -11.40 11.48 -7.75
CA TYR A 208 -11.42 12.75 -8.46
C TYR A 208 -12.43 13.70 -7.83
N PRO A 209 -12.24 15.02 -7.97
CA PRO A 209 -13.18 15.99 -7.44
C PRO A 209 -14.47 16.00 -8.27
N LEU A 210 -15.61 16.01 -7.59
CA LEU A 210 -16.92 16.19 -8.21
C LEU A 210 -17.32 17.68 -8.29
N PRO A 211 -18.16 18.07 -9.24
CA PRO A 211 -18.73 19.41 -9.30
C PRO A 211 -19.58 19.73 -8.05
N PRO A 212 -19.72 21.02 -7.67
CA PRO A 212 -20.47 21.41 -6.47
C PRO A 212 -21.92 20.90 -6.42
N GLU A 213 -22.60 20.86 -7.56
CA GLU A 213 -23.97 20.35 -7.69
C GLU A 213 -24.08 18.85 -7.38
N GLU A 214 -23.10 18.06 -7.83
CA GLU A 214 -23.03 16.62 -7.50
C GLU A 214 -22.74 16.40 -6.03
N LYS A 215 -21.84 17.21 -5.42
CA LYS A 215 -21.57 17.16 -3.99
C LYS A 215 -22.82 17.47 -3.17
N ALA A 216 -23.64 18.44 -3.59
CA ALA A 216 -24.90 18.76 -2.94
C ALA A 216 -25.89 17.58 -3.03
N ALA A 217 -26.02 16.97 -4.22
CA ALA A 217 -26.87 15.79 -4.42
C ALA A 217 -26.40 14.57 -3.58
N LEU A 218 -25.09 14.39 -3.41
CA LEU A 218 -24.55 13.36 -2.51
C LEU A 218 -24.94 13.61 -1.05
N ARG A 219 -24.86 14.83 -0.57
CA ARG A 219 -25.28 15.17 0.80
C ARG A 219 -26.76 14.85 1.04
N GLU A 220 -27.62 15.15 0.09
CA GLU A 220 -29.03 14.76 0.14
C GLU A 220 -29.20 13.23 0.14
N LYS A 221 -28.52 12.52 -0.79
CA LYS A 221 -28.51 11.03 -0.87
C LYS A 221 -28.13 10.37 0.46
N TYR A 222 -27.15 10.96 1.18
CA TYR A 222 -26.70 10.44 2.47
C TYR A 222 -27.47 11.00 3.68
N GLY A 223 -28.56 11.74 3.45
CA GLY A 223 -29.42 12.31 4.50
C GLY A 223 -28.67 13.26 5.42
N ILE A 224 -27.81 14.10 4.86
CA ILE A 224 -27.02 15.07 5.58
C ILE A 224 -27.80 16.41 5.58
N PRO A 225 -28.11 17.00 6.74
CA PRO A 225 -28.78 18.27 6.82
C PRO A 225 -28.00 19.39 6.11
N GLU A 226 -28.72 20.31 5.48
CA GLU A 226 -28.12 21.46 4.82
C GLU A 226 -27.28 22.29 5.81
N GLY A 227 -26.14 22.79 5.37
CA GLY A 227 -25.24 23.62 6.18
C GLY A 227 -24.42 22.85 7.24
N LYS A 228 -24.60 21.53 7.39
CA LYS A 228 -23.76 20.76 8.32
C LYS A 228 -22.33 20.67 7.82
N PHE A 229 -21.38 20.98 8.69
CA PHE A 229 -19.97 20.72 8.47
C PHE A 229 -19.70 19.23 8.72
N ILE A 230 -19.01 18.57 7.80
CA ILE A 230 -18.76 17.12 7.82
C ILE A 230 -17.28 16.87 8.01
N VAL A 231 -16.95 16.15 9.09
CA VAL A 231 -15.63 15.55 9.31
C VAL A 231 -15.73 14.06 8.99
N PHE A 232 -14.78 13.56 8.19
CA PHE A 232 -14.76 12.16 7.77
C PHE A 232 -13.44 11.49 8.14
N CYS A 233 -13.51 10.24 8.54
CA CYS A 233 -12.37 9.35 8.73
C CYS A 233 -12.64 8.01 8.05
N ALA A 234 -11.62 7.45 7.41
CA ALA A 234 -11.66 6.10 6.87
C ALA A 234 -10.52 5.26 7.45
N GLY A 235 -10.87 4.11 8.03
CA GLY A 235 -9.89 3.22 8.62
C GLY A 235 -10.50 2.17 9.55
N GLN A 236 -9.68 1.22 9.95
CA GLN A 236 -10.07 0.17 10.89
C GLN A 236 -10.46 0.77 12.25
N LEU A 237 -11.45 0.15 12.90
CA LEU A 237 -11.82 0.50 14.27
C LEU A 237 -10.77 -0.05 15.23
N GLN A 238 -9.79 0.80 15.58
CA GLN A 238 -8.65 0.48 16.45
C GLN A 238 -8.23 1.71 17.25
N ARG A 239 -7.65 1.48 18.44
CA ARG A 239 -7.08 2.55 19.27
C ARG A 239 -6.02 3.34 18.50
N ARG A 240 -5.07 2.66 17.83
CA ARG A 240 -4.01 3.31 17.09
C ARG A 240 -4.50 4.20 15.92
N LYS A 241 -5.71 3.97 15.42
CA LYS A 241 -6.35 4.81 14.38
C LYS A 241 -6.97 6.08 14.95
N GLY A 242 -6.86 6.28 16.27
CA GLY A 242 -7.35 7.48 16.96
C GLY A 242 -8.86 7.55 17.11
N PHE A 243 -9.54 6.38 17.12
CA PHE A 243 -11.01 6.34 17.25
C PHE A 243 -11.51 7.06 18.49
N PHE A 244 -10.83 6.91 19.63
CA PHE A 244 -11.24 7.57 20.89
C PHE A 244 -11.13 9.09 20.81
N ASP A 245 -10.06 9.62 20.22
CA ASP A 245 -9.88 11.06 20.02
C ASP A 245 -10.95 11.60 19.06
N TYR A 246 -11.27 10.83 18.02
CA TYR A 246 -12.31 11.17 17.06
C TYR A 246 -13.69 11.28 17.72
N ILE A 247 -14.04 10.34 18.58
CA ILE A 247 -15.29 10.36 19.36
C ILE A 247 -15.31 11.51 20.38
N GLU A 248 -14.18 11.80 21.02
CA GLU A 248 -14.09 12.92 21.96
C GLU A 248 -14.29 14.26 21.24
N LEU A 249 -13.75 14.41 20.03
CA LEU A 249 -14.02 15.59 19.19
C LEU A 249 -15.50 15.69 18.82
N ALA A 250 -16.14 14.58 18.47
CA ALA A 250 -17.58 14.58 18.18
C ALA A 250 -18.39 15.07 19.38
N ARG A 251 -18.07 14.63 20.60
CA ARG A 251 -18.75 15.10 21.83
C ARG A 251 -18.56 16.60 22.09
N ARG A 252 -17.38 17.14 21.78
CA ARG A 252 -17.06 18.56 21.98
C ARG A 252 -17.63 19.49 20.91
N MET A 253 -17.99 18.94 19.75
CA MET A 253 -18.43 19.71 18.58
C MET A 253 -19.79 19.21 18.08
N PRO A 254 -20.89 19.40 18.85
CA PRO A 254 -22.20 18.82 18.55
C PRO A 254 -22.82 19.34 17.24
N ASP A 255 -22.38 20.49 16.76
CA ASP A 255 -22.86 21.09 15.52
C ASP A 255 -22.18 20.51 14.26
N VAL A 256 -21.10 19.73 14.41
CA VAL A 256 -20.34 19.09 13.34
C VAL A 256 -20.77 17.63 13.21
N LEU A 257 -20.96 17.16 11.99
CA LEU A 257 -21.26 15.74 11.73
C LEU A 257 -19.96 14.95 11.54
N PHE A 258 -19.78 13.90 12.33
CA PHE A 258 -18.62 13.01 12.26
C PHE A 258 -19.00 11.68 11.61
N LEU A 259 -18.31 11.34 10.52
CA LEU A 259 -18.52 10.11 9.76
C LEU A 259 -17.28 9.22 9.85
N TRP A 260 -17.47 7.93 10.12
CA TRP A 260 -16.36 6.96 10.09
C TRP A 260 -16.72 5.80 9.17
N ALA A 261 -15.88 5.56 8.14
CA ALA A 261 -15.95 4.37 7.29
C ALA A 261 -14.92 3.35 7.73
N GLY A 262 -15.36 2.14 8.04
CA GLY A 262 -14.51 1.04 8.46
C GLY A 262 -15.15 0.12 9.48
N SER A 263 -14.43 -0.95 9.82
CA SER A 263 -14.87 -1.95 10.78
C SER A 263 -13.71 -2.55 11.56
N PHE A 264 -14.00 -3.50 12.45
CA PHE A 264 -12.96 -4.31 13.11
C PHE A 264 -12.36 -5.30 12.10
N ALA A 265 -11.08 -5.12 11.73
CA ALA A 265 -10.42 -5.98 10.76
C ALA A 265 -10.05 -7.36 11.34
N PHE A 266 -9.73 -7.41 12.64
CA PHE A 266 -9.26 -8.61 13.32
C PHE A 266 -10.24 -9.11 14.39
N GLY A 267 -11.50 -8.68 14.34
CA GLY A 267 -12.53 -9.09 15.30
C GLY A 267 -12.10 -8.81 16.75
N LEU A 268 -12.24 -9.81 17.63
CA LEU A 268 -11.99 -9.70 19.08
C LEU A 268 -10.53 -9.41 19.46
N ILE A 269 -9.56 -9.68 18.57
CA ILE A 269 -8.14 -9.42 18.85
C ILE A 269 -7.67 -8.02 18.43
N SER A 270 -8.59 -7.19 17.90
CA SER A 270 -8.29 -5.79 17.59
C SER A 270 -8.03 -5.01 18.89
N ASP A 271 -7.00 -4.15 18.90
CA ASP A 271 -6.76 -3.31 20.06
C ASP A 271 -7.88 -2.29 20.26
N GLY A 272 -8.41 -2.22 21.50
CA GLY A 272 -9.54 -1.36 21.86
C GLY A 272 -10.92 -1.92 21.49
N HIS A 273 -11.03 -3.21 21.07
CA HIS A 273 -12.29 -3.80 20.60
C HIS A 273 -13.46 -3.57 21.55
N ASP A 274 -13.33 -3.95 22.82
CA ASP A 274 -14.45 -3.93 23.77
C ASP A 274 -14.84 -2.50 24.16
N GLU A 275 -13.84 -1.61 24.33
CA GLU A 275 -14.10 -0.20 24.62
C GLU A 275 -14.76 0.51 23.41
N ILE A 276 -14.32 0.23 22.19
CA ILE A 276 -14.93 0.79 20.98
C ILE A 276 -16.37 0.27 20.83
N LYS A 277 -16.59 -1.02 21.06
CA LYS A 277 -17.93 -1.62 21.01
C LYS A 277 -18.88 -0.95 22.01
N ALA A 278 -18.44 -0.74 23.24
CA ALA A 278 -19.24 -0.04 24.26
C ALA A 278 -19.62 1.40 23.83
N ILE A 279 -18.72 2.11 23.15
CA ILE A 279 -19.03 3.43 22.61
C ILE A 279 -20.06 3.33 21.49
N LEU A 280 -19.95 2.33 20.62
CA LEU A 280 -20.86 2.14 19.49
C LEU A 280 -22.28 1.70 19.91
N GLU A 281 -22.46 1.18 21.12
CA GLU A 281 -23.78 0.89 21.70
C GLU A 281 -24.54 2.19 22.08
N ASN A 282 -23.83 3.28 22.40
CA ASN A 282 -24.40 4.58 22.70
C ASN A 282 -23.48 5.72 22.19
N PRO A 283 -23.38 5.91 20.86
CA PRO A 283 -22.49 6.90 20.26
C PRO A 283 -23.01 8.32 20.43
N PRO A 284 -22.17 9.34 20.25
CA PRO A 284 -22.65 10.73 20.15
C PRO A 284 -23.68 10.87 19.03
N GLU A 285 -24.71 11.72 19.22
CA GLU A 285 -25.80 11.93 18.25
C GLU A 285 -25.30 12.42 16.88
N ASN A 286 -24.19 13.16 16.89
CA ASN A 286 -23.54 13.70 15.70
C ASN A 286 -22.45 12.78 15.13
N PHE A 287 -22.39 11.52 15.55
CA PHE A 287 -21.47 10.51 14.99
C PHE A 287 -22.25 9.43 14.23
N ARG A 288 -21.76 9.07 13.05
CA ARG A 288 -22.29 7.95 12.25
C ARG A 288 -21.17 7.00 11.84
N LEU A 289 -21.30 5.74 12.22
CA LEU A 289 -20.47 4.66 11.69
C LEU A 289 -21.10 4.15 10.39
N LEU A 290 -20.36 4.26 9.27
CA LEU A 290 -20.81 3.80 7.94
C LEU A 290 -20.53 2.33 7.69
N GLY A 291 -19.74 1.68 8.57
CA GLY A 291 -19.29 0.30 8.37
C GLY A 291 -18.28 0.19 7.23
N LEU A 292 -18.13 -1.04 6.70
CA LEU A 292 -17.31 -1.27 5.51
C LEU A 292 -18.01 -0.66 4.29
N VAL A 293 -17.31 0.21 3.59
CA VAL A 293 -17.77 0.86 2.37
C VAL A 293 -17.00 0.30 1.19
N GLU A 294 -17.71 -0.03 0.12
CA GLU A 294 -17.08 -0.49 -1.12
C GLU A 294 -16.20 0.62 -1.70
N ARG A 295 -15.06 0.21 -2.30
CA ARG A 295 -14.03 1.15 -2.78
C ARG A 295 -14.58 2.18 -3.78
N GLU A 296 -15.49 1.75 -4.64
CA GLU A 296 -16.14 2.57 -5.68
C GLU A 296 -16.98 3.72 -5.07
N ARG A 297 -17.48 3.53 -3.85
CA ARG A 297 -18.27 4.54 -3.14
C ARG A 297 -17.43 5.47 -2.27
N MET A 298 -16.15 5.17 -2.08
CA MET A 298 -15.27 6.00 -1.25
C MET A 298 -15.06 7.39 -1.84
N ASN A 299 -15.01 7.52 -3.19
CA ASN A 299 -14.92 8.84 -3.83
C ASN A 299 -16.13 9.74 -3.51
N GLU A 300 -17.34 9.18 -3.42
CA GLU A 300 -18.53 9.93 -2.97
C GLU A 300 -18.32 10.49 -1.55
N LEU A 301 -17.80 9.67 -0.62
CA LEU A 301 -17.58 10.07 0.77
C LEU A 301 -16.52 11.17 0.91
N TYR A 302 -15.43 11.08 0.17
CA TYR A 302 -14.44 12.16 0.14
C TYR A 302 -15.04 13.46 -0.40
N ASN A 303 -15.82 13.40 -1.46
CA ASN A 303 -16.40 14.56 -2.11
C ASN A 303 -17.52 15.24 -1.30
N LEU A 304 -18.32 14.51 -0.52
CA LEU A 304 -19.35 15.12 0.34
C LEU A 304 -18.78 15.75 1.62
N THR A 305 -17.52 15.48 1.92
CA THR A 305 -16.80 15.82 3.16
C THR A 305 -16.19 17.23 3.08
N ASP A 306 -16.26 18.00 4.17
CA ASP A 306 -15.59 19.29 4.28
C ASP A 306 -14.15 19.14 4.80
N LEU A 307 -13.88 18.12 5.63
CA LEU A 307 -12.57 17.86 6.22
C LEU A 307 -12.38 16.35 6.45
N MET A 308 -11.37 15.78 5.84
CA MET A 308 -10.89 14.46 6.26
C MET A 308 -9.98 14.62 7.48
N LEU A 309 -10.30 13.94 8.57
CA LEU A 309 -9.48 13.87 9.77
C LEU A 309 -8.90 12.48 9.95
N LEU A 310 -7.58 12.36 9.97
CA LEU A 310 -6.88 11.11 10.26
C LEU A 310 -6.08 11.25 11.57
N PRO A 311 -6.69 10.95 12.72
CA PRO A 311 -6.08 11.15 14.04
C PRO A 311 -5.21 9.97 14.47
N SER A 312 -4.72 9.17 13.53
CA SER A 312 -3.92 7.97 13.76
C SER A 312 -2.66 8.28 14.56
N PHE A 313 -2.30 7.42 15.52
CA PHE A 313 -1.05 7.48 16.28
C PHE A 313 0.12 6.88 15.51
N GLU A 314 -0.17 6.01 14.55
CA GLU A 314 0.85 5.35 13.71
C GLU A 314 0.27 5.04 12.34
N GLU A 315 1.04 5.35 11.33
CA GLU A 315 0.78 5.04 9.94
C GLU A 315 2.07 4.62 9.22
N LEU A 316 1.90 4.05 8.04
CA LEU A 316 3.01 3.76 7.15
C LEU A 316 2.99 4.71 5.95
N PHE A 317 1.98 4.55 5.13
CA PHE A 317 1.61 5.42 4.03
C PHE A 317 0.14 5.16 3.69
N PRO A 318 -0.80 5.81 4.39
CA PRO A 318 -2.22 5.48 4.27
C PRO A 318 -2.76 5.89 2.90
N MET A 319 -3.39 4.93 2.22
CA MET A 319 -4.07 5.14 0.92
C MET A 319 -5.14 6.24 1.03
N THR A 320 -5.80 6.34 2.17
CA THR A 320 -6.87 7.31 2.43
C THR A 320 -6.43 8.77 2.30
N ILE A 321 -5.15 9.07 2.57
CA ILE A 321 -4.58 10.42 2.33
C ILE A 321 -4.53 10.69 0.83
N LEU A 322 -4.03 9.75 0.04
CA LEU A 322 -3.93 9.90 -1.42
C LEU A 322 -5.32 10.00 -2.06
N GLU A 323 -6.26 9.19 -1.58
CA GLU A 323 -7.65 9.19 -2.02
C GLU A 323 -8.31 10.56 -1.77
N ALA A 324 -8.15 11.12 -0.56
CA ALA A 324 -8.66 12.43 -0.21
C ALA A 324 -7.98 13.56 -1.01
N MET A 325 -6.65 13.47 -1.22
CA MET A 325 -5.91 14.46 -2.03
C MET A 325 -6.43 14.49 -3.47
N ASN A 326 -6.59 13.32 -4.11
CA ASN A 326 -7.11 13.23 -5.46
C ASN A 326 -8.57 13.74 -5.56
N SER A 327 -9.37 13.55 -4.52
CA SER A 327 -10.74 14.07 -4.44
C SER A 327 -10.82 15.55 -4.07
N HIS A 328 -9.68 16.23 -3.89
CA HIS A 328 -9.55 17.62 -3.42
C HIS A 328 -10.24 17.87 -2.07
N THR A 329 -10.28 16.88 -1.20
CA THR A 329 -10.82 17.02 0.15
C THR A 329 -9.74 17.57 1.08
N PRO A 330 -9.99 18.65 1.83
CA PRO A 330 -9.08 19.15 2.85
C PRO A 330 -8.74 18.07 3.89
N ILE A 331 -7.47 18.00 4.32
CA ILE A 331 -6.97 16.95 5.19
C ILE A 331 -6.36 17.56 6.45
N LEU A 332 -6.73 17.02 7.60
CA LEU A 332 -6.09 17.26 8.88
C LEU A 332 -5.52 15.95 9.43
N LEU A 333 -4.23 15.96 9.72
CA LEU A 333 -3.50 14.79 10.21
C LEU A 333 -2.98 15.04 11.62
N ARG A 334 -2.78 13.96 12.39
CA ARG A 334 -1.93 14.04 13.58
C ARG A 334 -0.50 14.33 13.11
N ASP A 335 0.22 15.13 13.89
CA ASP A 335 1.64 15.42 13.65
C ASP A 335 2.46 14.15 13.93
N LEU A 336 2.88 13.48 12.87
CA LEU A 336 3.71 12.27 12.91
C LEU A 336 4.94 12.47 12.03
N ASP A 337 6.10 12.04 12.50
CA ASP A 337 7.38 12.15 11.78
C ASP A 337 7.37 11.48 10.40
N ILE A 338 6.38 10.63 10.15
CA ILE A 338 6.26 9.87 8.92
C ILE A 338 5.65 10.68 7.76
N TYR A 339 4.99 11.81 8.04
CA TYR A 339 4.40 12.71 7.06
C TYR A 339 5.33 13.86 6.73
#